data_7b3235c9e60b1ff0788228e3ff2f1bc4
#
_entry.id   7b3235c9e60b1ff0788228e3ff2f1bc4
#
_cell.length_a   1.000
_cell.length_b   1.000
_cell.length_c   1.000
_cell.angle_alpha   90.00
_cell.angle_beta   90.00
_cell.angle_gamma   90.00
#
_symmetry.space_group_name_H-M   'P 1'
#
loop_
_entity.id
_entity.type
_entity.pdbx_description
1 polymer ?
#
loop_
_entity_poly.entity_id
_entity_poly.type
_entity_poly.pdbx_seq_one_letter_code
_entity_poly.pdbx_strand_id
1 'polypeptide(L)'
;MGYSNPIQRSYGLKGHAFTSAITRAIKPPPKCNRGRITDIHVSVTVVFTAVTTQGFINVGTAGDTTKYASLGMGTAAANTAYNSRDFPAAIKSDIDMTRDNVTAIQYAIVAPTGGSPTGTGDFDIEIAWS
;
A
#
# COMPACT_ATOMS: atom_id res chain seq x y z
N MET A 1 1.90 1.77 -34.99
CA MET A 1 2.06 1.44 -33.64
C MET A 1 0.73 1.40 -32.94
N GLY A 2 0.60 0.61 -32.11
CA GLY A 2 -0.52 0.58 -31.24
C GLY A 2 -0.09 1.09 -29.87
N TYR A 3 -0.96 1.02 -28.99
CA TYR A 3 -0.70 1.19 -27.59
C TYR A 3 -1.06 -0.10 -26.89
N SER A 4 -0.42 -0.33 -25.76
CA SER A 4 -0.72 -1.48 -24.94
C SER A 4 -1.76 -1.13 -23.91
N ASN A 5 -2.68 -2.02 -23.65
CA ASN A 5 -3.53 -1.91 -22.50
C ASN A 5 -2.66 -2.00 -21.24
N PRO A 6 -3.01 -1.28 -20.17
CA PRO A 6 -2.31 -1.42 -18.92
C PRO A 6 -2.35 -2.86 -18.41
N ILE A 7 -1.27 -3.28 -17.79
CA ILE A 7 -1.18 -4.59 -17.16
C ILE A 7 -1.53 -4.42 -15.69
N GLN A 8 -2.60 -5.06 -15.26
CA GLN A 8 -3.03 -5.01 -13.86
C GLN A 8 -2.25 -6.03 -13.03
N ARG A 9 -1.73 -5.56 -11.92
CA ARG A 9 -1.05 -6.42 -10.92
C ARG A 9 -1.53 -6.05 -9.53
N SER A 10 -1.63 -7.05 -8.68
CA SER A 10 -1.97 -6.86 -7.27
C SER A 10 -0.80 -7.29 -6.41
N TYR A 11 -0.54 -6.50 -5.37
CA TYR A 11 0.54 -6.76 -4.43
C TYR A 11 -0.03 -6.67 -3.02
N GLY A 12 0.21 -7.67 -2.21
CA GLY A 12 -0.31 -7.65 -0.85
C GLY A 12 -0.15 -9.00 -0.17
N LEU A 13 -0.75 -9.13 0.99
CA LEU A 13 -0.70 -10.34 1.81
C LEU A 13 -2.07 -10.63 2.38
N LYS A 14 -2.30 -11.92 2.65
CA LYS A 14 -3.49 -12.38 3.35
C LYS A 14 -3.11 -12.80 4.76
N GLY A 15 -3.99 -12.51 5.71
CA GLY A 15 -3.79 -12.91 7.09
C GLY A 15 -2.57 -12.28 7.74
N HIS A 16 -2.19 -11.07 7.31
CA HIS A 16 -1.04 -10.37 7.85
C HIS A 16 -1.38 -9.71 9.19
N ALA A 17 -0.52 -9.91 10.19
CA ALA A 17 -0.60 -9.16 11.44
C ALA A 17 -0.06 -7.76 11.20
N PHE A 18 -0.95 -6.76 11.19
CA PHE A 18 -0.57 -5.37 10.90
C PHE A 18 0.32 -4.76 11.97
N THR A 19 0.47 -5.42 13.09
CA THR A 19 1.42 -5.05 14.13
C THR A 19 2.86 -5.46 13.81
N SER A 20 3.05 -6.19 12.72
CA SER A 20 4.37 -6.61 12.26
C SER A 20 4.74 -5.79 11.02
N ALA A 21 5.76 -4.95 11.16
CA ALA A 21 6.27 -4.13 10.05
C ALA A 21 6.96 -5.01 9.02
N ILE A 22 6.68 -4.78 7.76
CA ILE A 22 7.33 -5.47 6.64
C ILE A 22 7.63 -4.50 5.51
N THR A 23 8.56 -4.90 4.65
CA THR A 23 8.88 -4.20 3.41
C THR A 23 9.03 -5.24 2.32
N ARG A 24 8.37 -5.02 1.17
CA ARG A 24 8.42 -5.92 0.02
C ARG A 24 8.65 -5.13 -1.25
N ALA A 25 9.47 -5.68 -2.13
CA ALA A 25 9.69 -5.08 -3.44
C ALA A 25 8.43 -5.19 -4.30
N ILE A 26 8.14 -4.13 -5.04
CA ILE A 26 7.13 -4.13 -6.10
C ILE A 26 7.91 -4.20 -7.42
N LYS A 27 7.76 -5.33 -8.13
CA LYS A 27 8.44 -5.52 -9.41
C LYS A 27 7.48 -5.24 -10.54
N PRO A 28 7.76 -4.20 -11.35
CA PRO A 28 6.93 -3.94 -12.53
C PRO A 28 7.00 -5.10 -13.51
N PRO A 29 5.94 -5.32 -14.31
CA PRO A 29 6.04 -6.24 -15.43
C PRO A 29 7.16 -5.84 -16.39
N PRO A 30 7.73 -6.79 -17.19
CA PRO A 30 8.77 -6.44 -18.13
C PRO A 30 8.36 -5.29 -19.06
N LYS A 31 9.31 -4.38 -19.33
CA LYS A 31 9.13 -3.21 -20.19
C LYS A 31 8.16 -2.16 -19.68
N CYS A 32 7.67 -2.30 -18.45
CA CYS A 32 6.83 -1.31 -17.80
C CYS A 32 7.68 -0.49 -16.83
N ASN A 33 7.58 0.83 -16.90
CA ASN A 33 8.27 1.74 -15.99
C ASN A 33 7.33 2.82 -15.43
N ARG A 34 6.04 2.72 -15.76
CA ARG A 34 5.01 3.62 -15.27
C ARG A 34 3.89 2.80 -14.67
N GLY A 35 3.32 3.30 -13.60
CA GLY A 35 2.22 2.65 -12.95
C GLY A 35 1.26 3.64 -12.33
N ARG A 36 0.00 3.25 -12.31
CA ARG A 36 -1.04 4.01 -11.63
C ARG A 36 -1.61 3.13 -10.55
N ILE A 37 -1.54 3.59 -9.31
CA ILE A 37 -2.18 2.90 -8.20
C ILE A 37 -3.67 3.15 -8.32
N THR A 38 -4.43 2.11 -8.65
CA THR A 38 -5.87 2.22 -8.85
C THR A 38 -6.66 2.02 -7.58
N ASP A 39 -6.12 1.23 -6.66
CA ASP A 39 -6.76 1.00 -5.37
C ASP A 39 -5.77 0.41 -4.37
N ILE A 40 -5.99 0.70 -3.09
CA ILE A 40 -5.39 0.01 -1.97
C ILE A 40 -6.55 -0.46 -1.11
N HIS A 41 -6.74 -1.76 -1.04
CA HIS A 41 -7.86 -2.36 -0.34
C HIS A 41 -7.39 -3.07 0.92
N VAL A 42 -8.13 -2.88 2.00
CA VAL A 42 -7.85 -3.53 3.29
C VAL A 42 -9.12 -4.19 3.78
N SER A 43 -8.98 -5.45 4.20
CA SER A 43 -10.05 -6.21 4.82
C SER A 43 -9.58 -6.69 6.19
N VAL A 44 -10.13 -6.13 7.25
CA VAL A 44 -9.70 -6.40 8.62
C VAL A 44 -10.42 -7.64 9.14
N THR A 45 -9.66 -8.64 9.56
CA THR A 45 -10.21 -9.89 10.12
C THR A 45 -10.08 -9.93 11.64
N VAL A 46 -9.07 -9.27 12.21
CA VAL A 46 -8.94 -9.09 13.66
C VAL A 46 -8.92 -7.58 13.93
N VAL A 47 -9.83 -7.15 14.75
CA VAL A 47 -10.07 -5.73 15.06
C VAL A 47 -8.81 -5.06 15.60
N PHE A 48 -8.58 -3.81 15.16
CA PHE A 48 -7.54 -2.98 15.75
C PHE A 48 -7.96 -2.56 17.15
N THR A 49 -7.09 -2.82 18.13
CA THR A 49 -7.30 -2.40 19.52
C THR A 49 -6.02 -1.80 20.09
N ALA A 50 -6.16 -1.00 21.13
CA ALA A 50 -5.04 -0.41 21.87
C ALA A 50 -4.07 0.39 20.98
N VAL A 51 -4.57 0.98 19.90
CA VAL A 51 -3.76 1.76 18.96
C VAL A 51 -3.79 3.22 19.40
N THR A 52 -2.62 3.79 19.68
CA THR A 52 -2.47 5.23 19.97
C THR A 52 -2.12 5.99 18.69
N THR A 53 -1.17 5.47 17.92
CA THR A 53 -0.80 6.03 16.62
C THR A 53 -1.05 4.98 15.55
N GLN A 54 -1.80 5.36 14.52
CA GLN A 54 -2.15 4.42 13.46
C GLN A 54 -0.93 3.94 12.68
N GLY A 55 -1.03 2.74 12.15
CA GLY A 55 -0.09 2.25 11.17
C GLY A 55 -0.46 2.69 9.75
N PHE A 56 0.39 2.37 8.79
CA PHE A 56 0.21 2.80 7.40
C PHE A 56 0.59 1.69 6.43
N ILE A 57 -0.07 1.70 5.27
CA ILE A 57 0.37 0.98 4.09
C ILE A 57 0.96 2.02 3.15
N ASN A 58 2.27 1.94 2.91
CA ASN A 58 3.00 2.93 2.14
C ASN A 58 3.51 2.32 0.83
N VAL A 59 3.51 3.11 -0.23
CA VAL A 59 4.14 2.75 -1.51
C VAL A 59 5.13 3.85 -1.86
N GLY A 60 6.36 3.45 -2.10
CA GLY A 60 7.41 4.41 -2.41
C GLY A 60 8.73 3.74 -2.71
N THR A 61 9.80 4.37 -2.26
CA THR A 61 11.17 3.90 -2.41
C THR A 61 11.80 3.72 -1.05
N ALA A 62 12.98 3.12 -0.98
CA ALA A 62 13.70 2.98 0.29
C ALA A 62 14.04 4.35 0.90
N GLY A 63 14.32 5.35 0.08
CA GLY A 63 14.65 6.70 0.54
C GLY A 63 13.43 7.58 0.82
N ASP A 64 12.29 7.26 0.23
CA ASP A 64 11.03 7.99 0.44
C ASP A 64 9.89 6.98 0.40
N THR A 65 9.59 6.41 1.55
CA THR A 65 8.66 5.29 1.67
C THR A 65 7.21 5.66 1.36
N THR A 66 6.87 6.94 1.39
CA THR A 66 5.51 7.44 1.12
C THR A 66 5.40 8.19 -0.20
N LYS A 67 6.37 8.02 -1.09
CA LYS A 67 6.45 8.81 -2.31
C LYS A 67 5.19 8.74 -3.17
N TYR A 68 4.60 7.56 -3.30
CA TYR A 68 3.46 7.35 -4.20
C TYR A 68 2.14 7.17 -3.47
N ALA A 69 2.16 6.60 -2.29
CA ALA A 69 0.94 6.41 -1.50
C ALA A 69 1.23 6.20 -0.02
N SER A 70 0.26 6.57 0.80
CA SER A 70 0.29 6.30 2.24
C SER A 70 -1.15 6.23 2.73
N LEU A 71 -1.61 5.02 3.03
CA LEU A 71 -2.95 4.78 3.55
C LEU A 71 -2.89 4.48 5.04
N GLY A 72 -3.49 5.35 5.85
CA GLY A 72 -3.60 5.12 7.29
C GLY A 72 -4.61 4.02 7.60
N MET A 73 -4.26 3.13 8.52
CA MET A 73 -5.11 1.98 8.88
C MET A 73 -6.11 2.28 10.00
N GLY A 74 -6.03 3.47 10.60
CA GLY A 74 -6.95 3.88 11.64
C GLY A 74 -6.47 3.56 13.05
N THR A 75 -7.12 4.20 14.02
CA THR A 75 -6.79 4.06 15.44
C THR A 75 -7.90 3.39 16.24
N ALA A 76 -9.12 3.43 15.74
CA ALA A 76 -10.27 2.81 16.39
C ALA A 76 -10.41 1.36 15.94
N ALA A 77 -11.16 0.60 16.70
CA ALA A 77 -11.52 -0.74 16.34
C ALA A 77 -12.32 -0.72 15.03
N ALA A 78 -11.78 -1.35 14.01
CA ALA A 78 -12.42 -1.45 12.71
C ALA A 78 -12.36 -2.90 12.26
N ASN A 79 -13.49 -3.44 11.87
CA ASN A 79 -13.60 -4.82 11.45
C ASN A 79 -14.28 -4.92 10.09
N THR A 80 -14.15 -3.89 9.29
CA THR A 80 -14.77 -3.80 7.99
C THR A 80 -13.71 -3.64 6.91
N ALA A 81 -14.12 -3.84 5.67
CA ALA A 81 -13.27 -3.53 4.53
C ALA A 81 -13.32 -2.03 4.24
N TYR A 82 -12.19 -1.50 3.80
CA TYR A 82 -12.09 -0.13 3.31
C TYR A 82 -10.99 -0.04 2.24
N ASN A 83 -10.95 1.05 1.52
CA ASN A 83 -9.99 1.21 0.45
C ASN A 83 -9.55 2.68 0.30
N SER A 84 -8.61 2.92 -0.61
CA SER A 84 -8.04 4.24 -0.84
C SER A 84 -9.07 5.26 -1.35
N ARG A 85 -10.20 4.82 -1.89
CA ARG A 85 -11.27 5.74 -2.32
C ARG A 85 -11.94 6.43 -1.15
N ASP A 86 -11.94 5.80 0.02
CA ASP A 86 -12.46 6.39 1.25
C ASP A 86 -11.53 7.47 1.78
N PHE A 87 -10.28 7.50 1.31
CA PHE A 87 -9.23 8.42 1.74
C PHE A 87 -8.52 8.99 0.52
N PRO A 88 -9.10 9.99 -0.17
CA PRO A 88 -8.57 10.47 -1.46
C PRO A 88 -7.11 10.93 -1.42
N ALA A 89 -6.63 11.40 -0.26
CA ALA A 89 -5.25 11.84 -0.13
C ALA A 89 -4.25 10.68 0.02
N ALA A 90 -4.71 9.43 0.13
CA ALA A 90 -3.81 8.29 0.32
C ALA A 90 -2.92 8.06 -0.90
N ILE A 91 -3.45 8.20 -2.11
CA ILE A 91 -2.68 8.08 -3.33
C ILE A 91 -2.18 9.46 -3.73
N LYS A 92 -0.86 9.63 -3.73
CA LYS A 92 -0.24 10.94 -3.91
C LYS A 92 0.10 11.23 -5.37
N SER A 93 0.58 10.23 -6.09
CA SER A 93 0.97 10.42 -7.48
C SER A 93 1.06 9.08 -8.20
N ASP A 94 1.08 9.14 -9.54
CA ASP A 94 1.41 7.99 -10.36
C ASP A 94 2.90 7.65 -10.21
N ILE A 95 3.20 6.37 -10.40
CA ILE A 95 4.56 5.87 -10.42
C ILE A 95 5.15 6.15 -11.81
N ASP A 96 6.23 6.88 -11.86
CA ASP A 96 6.98 7.12 -13.09
C ASP A 96 8.46 6.99 -12.78
N MET A 97 8.99 5.80 -13.03
CA MET A 97 10.36 5.48 -12.63
C MET A 97 11.41 6.29 -13.40
N THR A 98 11.11 6.66 -14.63
CA THR A 98 12.01 7.49 -15.43
C THR A 98 12.00 8.94 -14.94
N ARG A 99 10.83 9.54 -14.78
CA ARG A 99 10.70 10.91 -14.28
C ARG A 99 11.34 11.06 -12.90
N ASP A 100 11.10 10.09 -12.04
CA ASP A 100 11.52 10.16 -10.64
C ASP A 100 12.94 9.63 -10.43
N ASN A 101 13.58 9.13 -11.48
CA ASN A 101 14.91 8.51 -11.42
C ASN A 101 14.97 7.40 -10.36
N VAL A 102 14.01 6.50 -10.43
CA VAL A 102 13.84 5.42 -9.47
C VAL A 102 14.09 4.09 -10.18
N THR A 103 14.86 3.21 -9.57
CA THR A 103 15.15 1.88 -10.11
C THR A 103 14.46 0.77 -9.32
N ALA A 104 13.98 1.06 -8.11
CA ALA A 104 13.31 0.07 -7.28
C ALA A 104 12.20 0.74 -6.48
N ILE A 105 11.05 0.09 -6.45
CA ILE A 105 9.90 0.52 -5.66
C ILE A 105 9.49 -0.58 -4.71
N GLN A 106 8.79 -0.21 -3.66
CA GLN A 106 8.41 -1.11 -2.58
C GLN A 106 7.09 -0.69 -1.97
N TYR A 107 6.42 -1.64 -1.32
CA TYR A 107 5.42 -1.30 -0.32
C TYR A 107 5.95 -1.65 1.06
N ALA A 108 5.45 -0.95 2.06
CA ALA A 108 5.83 -1.17 3.44
C ALA A 108 4.61 -1.06 4.34
N ILE A 109 4.57 -1.91 5.35
CA ILE A 109 3.61 -1.80 6.45
C ILE A 109 4.34 -1.14 7.60
N VAL A 110 3.83 0.00 8.04
CA VAL A 110 4.27 0.66 9.27
C VAL A 110 3.33 0.21 10.38
N ALA A 111 3.87 -0.44 11.39
CA ALA A 111 3.07 -0.96 12.48
C ALA A 111 2.45 0.16 13.30
N PRO A 112 1.21 0.00 13.77
CA PRO A 112 0.64 0.94 14.74
C PRO A 112 1.40 0.86 16.06
N THR A 113 1.34 1.95 16.82
CA THR A 113 1.93 2.00 18.16
C THR A 113 0.85 2.20 19.22
N GLY A 114 1.13 1.77 20.44
CA GLY A 114 0.20 1.89 21.55
C GLY A 114 0.49 0.86 22.64
N GLY A 115 -0.51 0.59 23.49
CA GLY A 115 -0.40 -0.38 24.56
C GLY A 115 -0.73 -1.79 24.09
N SER A 116 0.20 -2.47 23.45
CA SER A 116 0.01 -3.80 22.84
C SER A 116 -1.06 -3.81 21.77
N PRO A 117 -0.87 -3.11 20.63
CA PRO A 117 -1.87 -3.06 19.58
C PRO A 117 -2.17 -4.43 18.97
N THR A 118 -3.40 -4.61 18.51
CA THR A 118 -3.81 -5.76 17.70
C THR A 118 -4.30 -5.28 16.33
N GLY A 119 -4.43 -6.19 15.41
CA GLY A 119 -4.99 -5.95 14.08
C GLY A 119 -4.40 -6.92 13.08
N THR A 120 -5.27 -7.63 12.38
CA THR A 120 -4.87 -8.61 11.37
C THR A 120 -5.84 -8.50 10.20
N GLY A 121 -5.37 -8.76 9.02
CA GLY A 121 -6.25 -8.78 7.86
C GLY A 121 -5.50 -8.99 6.57
N ASP A 122 -6.21 -8.74 5.49
CA ASP A 122 -5.72 -8.85 4.13
C ASP A 122 -5.56 -7.44 3.54
N PHE A 123 -4.58 -7.26 2.68
CA PHE A 123 -4.49 -6.03 1.91
C PHE A 123 -3.99 -6.31 0.50
N ASP A 124 -4.45 -5.48 -0.43
CA ASP A 124 -4.06 -5.52 -1.83
C ASP A 124 -3.77 -4.11 -2.31
N ILE A 125 -2.67 -3.97 -3.04
CA ILE A 125 -2.34 -2.75 -3.76
C ILE A 125 -2.47 -3.07 -5.24
N GLU A 126 -3.42 -2.44 -5.90
CA GLU A 126 -3.69 -2.68 -7.32
C GLU A 126 -3.02 -1.59 -8.16
N ILE A 127 -2.19 -2.01 -9.11
CA ILE A 127 -1.43 -1.09 -9.96
C ILE A 127 -1.67 -1.47 -11.43
N ALA A 128 -2.01 -0.46 -12.22
CA ALA A 128 -2.08 -0.57 -13.68
C ALA A 128 -0.75 -0.10 -14.25
N TRP A 129 -0.01 -1.03 -14.87
CA TRP A 129 1.32 -0.76 -15.40
C TRP A 129 1.29 -0.49 -16.91
N SER A 130 2.17 0.35 -17.34
CA SER A 130 2.37 0.63 -18.77
C SER A 130 3.82 0.94 -19.12
#